data_09a03d0cf27c5df2786f0380bba4b009
#
_entry.id   09a03d0cf27c5df2786f0380bba4b009
#
_cell.length_a   1.000
_cell.length_b   1.000
_cell.length_c   1.000
_cell.angle_alpha   90.00
_cell.angle_beta   90.00
_cell.angle_gamma   90.00
#
_symmetry.space_group_name_H-M   'P 1'
#
loop_
_entity.id
_entity.type
_entity.pdbx_description
1 polymer ?
#
loop_
_entity_poly.entity_id
_entity_poly.type
_entity_poly.pdbx_seq_one_letter_code
_entity_poly.pdbx_strand_id
1 'polypeptide(L)'
;MKSKIVKYTIFLVIIAITITGIFTSALARYFYKYEVQNSIENTAVLLVHQINEENSQNKSVDYDKLAKSYAKLLNEKPSAIESFSFFTRITIINFDGTVLGESDSNFNEMQNHLNRKEVKEAIEGKMGTDERFSQTLKVTYLYVALPIKESDIIVRVSIPLYQLNSINKAFFFYTIIGILVGLMLTILISFKLSKVITDPIRQLINTSKEIAGGNYKKRVNINSKDEIGQLAHTFNGMADKLDETLSGIMDKNVRVDTVINSMRDGIIAVDTEYKILLINTIACDIFGVKHGPGIIGKNLIQITRNAKVNSILIDTIKNNHPLTDEIMMFSPLKNTDNIYKIYTNPIKNTDIIKSVNSGGVITLHDVTSVKKLEQIRTEFVSNVTHELKTPLTSIRGFVETLKSGAIEDTAVATKFLDIIDIEAERLHTLINDILQLSEIEVMRKDDNIKENNLDSIIDEVILILDAAAQKKGVKLEVEADENIIMLVNKNRIKQMLINLVDNAIKYNIENGTVHIRASKASGKTMISIRDTGIGISEKHHSRIFERFYRVDKGRSRNMGGTGLGLSIVKHIVNLYNGDIRVISKAGQGTEFIIQLPL
;
A
#
# COMPACT_ATOMS: atom_id res chain seq x y z
N MET A 1 -6.30 -14.14 -32.67
CA MET A 1 -5.61 -15.43 -32.71
C MET A 1 -6.52 -16.54 -33.20
N LYS A 2 -7.67 -16.79 -32.58
CA LYS A 2 -8.64 -17.87 -32.91
C LYS A 2 -8.95 -17.97 -34.42
N SER A 3 -9.37 -16.87 -35.07
CA SER A 3 -9.71 -16.85 -36.51
C SER A 3 -8.51 -17.16 -37.43
N LYS A 4 -7.30 -16.77 -37.05
CA LYS A 4 -6.10 -17.08 -37.88
C LYS A 4 -5.73 -18.55 -37.80
N ILE A 5 -5.73 -19.15 -36.59
CA ILE A 5 -5.42 -20.57 -36.41
C ILE A 5 -6.42 -21.42 -37.17
N VAL A 6 -7.73 -21.15 -37.04
CA VAL A 6 -8.78 -21.87 -37.77
C VAL A 6 -8.60 -21.76 -39.30
N LYS A 7 -8.31 -20.56 -39.82
CA LYS A 7 -8.09 -20.36 -41.26
C LYS A 7 -6.88 -21.14 -41.78
N TYR A 8 -5.75 -21.11 -41.03
CA TYR A 8 -4.55 -21.84 -41.47
C TYR A 8 -4.73 -23.37 -41.38
N THR A 9 -5.38 -23.89 -40.34
CA THR A 9 -5.66 -25.35 -40.24
C THR A 9 -6.61 -25.81 -41.33
N ILE A 10 -7.68 -25.09 -41.61
CA ILE A 10 -8.60 -25.39 -42.71
C ILE A 10 -7.84 -25.40 -44.04
N PHE A 11 -7.07 -24.37 -44.33
CA PHE A 11 -6.29 -24.26 -45.57
C PHE A 11 -5.33 -25.43 -45.74
N LEU A 12 -4.60 -25.80 -44.67
CA LEU A 12 -3.63 -26.90 -44.68
C LEU A 12 -4.31 -28.27 -44.90
N VAL A 13 -5.47 -28.50 -44.28
CA VAL A 13 -6.25 -29.73 -44.47
C VAL A 13 -6.80 -29.84 -45.89
N ILE A 14 -7.35 -28.74 -46.47
CA ILE A 14 -7.81 -28.74 -47.84
C ILE A 14 -6.69 -29.05 -48.82
N ILE A 15 -5.51 -28.40 -48.66
CA ILE A 15 -4.35 -28.67 -49.48
C ILE A 15 -3.91 -30.16 -49.38
N ALA A 16 -3.80 -30.66 -48.15
CA ALA A 16 -3.35 -32.04 -47.92
C ALA A 16 -4.30 -33.06 -48.59
N ILE A 17 -5.63 -32.91 -48.41
CA ILE A 17 -6.62 -33.80 -49.02
C ILE A 17 -6.63 -33.66 -50.54
N THR A 18 -6.50 -32.44 -51.07
CA THR A 18 -6.49 -32.20 -52.52
C THR A 18 -5.25 -32.85 -53.16
N ILE A 19 -4.04 -32.65 -52.56
CA ILE A 19 -2.82 -33.28 -53.06
C ILE A 19 -2.92 -34.81 -52.99
N THR A 20 -3.39 -35.34 -51.88
CA THR A 20 -3.57 -36.80 -51.71
C THR A 20 -4.59 -37.35 -52.69
N GLY A 21 -5.70 -36.61 -52.91
CA GLY A 21 -6.74 -37.01 -53.89
C GLY A 21 -6.22 -37.01 -55.34
N ILE A 22 -5.45 -36.01 -55.73
CA ILE A 22 -4.79 -35.95 -57.05
C ILE A 22 -3.81 -37.10 -57.21
N PHE A 23 -2.96 -37.30 -56.19
CA PHE A 23 -1.95 -38.37 -56.23
C PHE A 23 -2.57 -39.76 -56.32
N THR A 24 -3.56 -40.05 -55.47
CA THR A 24 -4.25 -41.36 -55.48
C THR A 24 -5.01 -41.59 -56.77
N SER A 25 -5.67 -40.54 -57.34
CA SER A 25 -6.33 -40.64 -58.64
C SER A 25 -5.33 -40.90 -59.77
N ALA A 26 -4.19 -40.25 -59.79
CA ALA A 26 -3.14 -40.48 -60.77
C ALA A 26 -2.56 -41.90 -60.66
N LEU A 27 -2.29 -42.36 -59.43
CA LEU A 27 -1.79 -43.68 -59.16
C LEU A 27 -2.79 -44.78 -59.56
N ALA A 28 -4.06 -44.62 -59.20
CA ALA A 28 -5.13 -45.54 -59.59
C ALA A 28 -5.30 -45.64 -61.10
N ARG A 29 -5.22 -44.49 -61.82
CA ARG A 29 -5.24 -44.49 -63.29
C ARG A 29 -4.03 -45.23 -63.90
N TYR A 30 -2.85 -45.05 -63.31
CA TYR A 30 -1.65 -45.73 -63.76
C TYR A 30 -1.77 -47.25 -63.59
N PHE A 31 -2.16 -47.72 -62.40
CA PHE A 31 -2.34 -49.15 -62.12
C PHE A 31 -3.45 -49.78 -62.95
N TYR A 32 -4.57 -49.11 -63.11
CA TYR A 32 -5.66 -49.61 -63.92
C TYR A 32 -5.23 -49.78 -65.38
N LYS A 33 -4.55 -48.76 -65.95
CA LYS A 33 -4.03 -48.87 -67.32
C LYS A 33 -3.02 -50.00 -67.49
N TYR A 34 -2.14 -50.16 -66.53
CA TYR A 34 -1.17 -51.24 -66.52
C TYR A 34 -1.81 -52.62 -66.44
N GLU A 35 -2.80 -52.80 -65.57
CA GLU A 35 -3.54 -54.05 -65.41
C GLU A 35 -4.35 -54.41 -66.69
N VAL A 36 -5.00 -53.44 -67.27
CA VAL A 36 -5.73 -53.62 -68.53
C VAL A 36 -4.76 -54.00 -69.65
N GLN A 37 -3.61 -53.36 -69.77
CA GLN A 37 -2.61 -53.68 -70.79
C GLN A 37 -2.09 -55.11 -70.61
N ASN A 38 -1.73 -55.50 -69.42
CA ASN A 38 -1.28 -56.90 -69.14
C ASN A 38 -2.33 -57.95 -69.46
N SER A 39 -3.61 -57.62 -69.15
CA SER A 39 -4.75 -58.50 -69.45
C SER A 39 -4.91 -58.71 -70.95
N ILE A 40 -4.82 -57.67 -71.76
CA ILE A 40 -4.92 -57.71 -73.23
C ILE A 40 -3.69 -58.49 -73.83
N GLU A 41 -2.51 -58.17 -73.31
CA GLU A 41 -1.29 -58.86 -73.72
C GLU A 41 -1.39 -60.36 -73.54
N ASN A 42 -1.79 -60.79 -72.35
CA ASN A 42 -2.00 -62.18 -72.03
C ASN A 42 -3.07 -62.84 -72.92
N THR A 43 -4.17 -62.10 -73.16
CA THR A 43 -5.21 -62.60 -74.07
C THR A 43 -4.73 -62.71 -75.51
N ALA A 44 -3.94 -61.76 -75.97
CA ALA A 44 -3.40 -61.80 -77.31
C ALA A 44 -2.40 -62.99 -77.46
N VAL A 45 -1.55 -63.21 -76.43
CA VAL A 45 -0.59 -64.39 -76.45
C VAL A 45 -1.34 -65.72 -76.50
N LEU A 46 -2.41 -65.89 -75.69
CA LEU A 46 -3.26 -67.08 -75.70
C LEU A 46 -3.89 -67.35 -77.08
N LEU A 47 -4.42 -66.26 -77.70
CA LEU A 47 -5.04 -66.33 -79.01
C LEU A 47 -4.02 -66.70 -80.10
N VAL A 48 -2.81 -66.14 -80.07
CA VAL A 48 -1.68 -66.50 -80.97
C VAL A 48 -1.33 -67.98 -80.85
N HIS A 49 -1.23 -68.45 -79.60
CA HIS A 49 -0.92 -69.90 -79.37
C HIS A 49 -2.02 -70.81 -79.98
N GLN A 50 -3.26 -70.43 -79.77
CA GLN A 50 -4.40 -71.26 -80.22
C GLN A 50 -4.60 -71.19 -81.76
N ILE A 51 -4.38 -70.07 -82.39
CA ILE A 51 -4.39 -69.92 -83.84
C ILE A 51 -3.29 -70.75 -84.48
N ASN A 52 -2.10 -70.74 -83.87
CA ASN A 52 -0.94 -71.60 -84.31
C ASN A 52 -1.27 -73.06 -84.19
N GLU A 53 -1.93 -73.52 -83.16
CA GLU A 53 -2.37 -74.96 -83.06
C GLU A 53 -3.37 -75.30 -84.14
N GLU A 54 -4.34 -74.49 -84.40
CA GLU A 54 -5.39 -74.72 -85.44
C GLU A 54 -4.73 -74.74 -86.86
N ASN A 55 -3.85 -73.81 -87.16
CA ASN A 55 -3.14 -73.77 -88.43
C ASN A 55 -2.22 -74.98 -88.62
N SER A 56 -1.65 -75.53 -87.56
CA SER A 56 -0.75 -76.72 -87.62
C SER A 56 -1.54 -77.99 -87.94
N GLN A 57 -2.85 -78.02 -87.72
CA GLN A 57 -3.71 -79.20 -87.99
C GLN A 57 -4.23 -79.25 -89.44
N ASN A 58 -3.73 -78.47 -90.40
CA ASN A 58 -3.98 -78.45 -91.83
C ASN A 58 -5.51 -78.27 -92.17
N LYS A 59 -6.31 -77.56 -91.33
CA LYS A 59 -7.65 -77.18 -91.58
C LYS A 59 -7.69 -75.77 -92.13
N SER A 60 -8.55 -75.55 -93.13
CA SER A 60 -8.81 -74.16 -93.56
C SER A 60 -9.44 -73.40 -92.40
N VAL A 61 -8.68 -72.52 -91.77
CA VAL A 61 -9.16 -71.74 -90.62
C VAL A 61 -10.00 -70.59 -91.06
N ASP A 62 -11.29 -70.60 -90.63
CA ASP A 62 -12.22 -69.42 -90.79
C ASP A 62 -11.85 -68.40 -89.68
N TYR A 63 -10.98 -67.41 -89.99
CA TYR A 63 -10.50 -66.40 -89.06
C TYR A 63 -11.65 -65.49 -88.55
N ASP A 64 -12.75 -65.25 -89.29
CA ASP A 64 -13.83 -64.43 -88.84
C ASP A 64 -14.69 -65.14 -87.79
N LYS A 65 -15.01 -66.40 -88.05
CA LYS A 65 -15.71 -67.23 -87.07
C LYS A 65 -14.88 -67.41 -85.76
N LEU A 66 -13.61 -67.57 -85.91
CA LEU A 66 -12.68 -67.71 -84.81
C LEU A 66 -12.57 -66.44 -83.97
N ALA A 67 -12.40 -65.29 -84.57
CA ALA A 67 -12.43 -63.98 -83.87
C ALA A 67 -13.72 -63.74 -83.09
N LYS A 68 -14.89 -64.09 -83.72
CA LYS A 68 -16.20 -63.95 -83.09
C LYS A 68 -16.38 -64.93 -81.91
N SER A 69 -15.98 -66.20 -82.07
CA SER A 69 -16.15 -67.21 -81.02
C SER A 69 -15.32 -66.86 -79.78
N TYR A 70 -14.06 -66.50 -79.96
CA TYR A 70 -13.19 -66.10 -78.83
C TYR A 70 -13.60 -64.77 -78.15
N ALA A 71 -14.02 -63.78 -78.96
CA ALA A 71 -14.56 -62.55 -78.38
C ALA A 71 -15.83 -62.83 -77.56
N LYS A 72 -16.67 -63.71 -78.04
CA LYS A 72 -17.89 -64.15 -77.33
C LYS A 72 -17.49 -64.85 -76.01
N LEU A 73 -16.53 -65.81 -76.05
CA LEU A 73 -16.05 -66.51 -74.85
C LEU A 73 -15.48 -65.57 -73.81
N LEU A 74 -14.68 -64.57 -74.24
CA LEU A 74 -14.10 -63.58 -73.38
C LEU A 74 -15.14 -62.62 -72.81
N ASN A 75 -16.13 -62.26 -73.55
CA ASN A 75 -17.21 -61.29 -73.19
C ASN A 75 -18.35 -61.92 -72.37
N GLU A 76 -18.56 -63.25 -72.48
CA GLU A 76 -19.64 -64.03 -71.81
C GLU A 76 -19.20 -64.56 -70.41
N LYS A 77 -17.90 -64.57 -70.03
CA LYS A 77 -17.53 -65.01 -68.70
C LYS A 77 -17.75 -63.83 -67.71
N PRO A 78 -18.63 -63.99 -66.71
CA PRO A 78 -18.70 -63.03 -65.62
C PRO A 78 -17.37 -63.12 -64.86
N SER A 79 -16.58 -62.11 -64.95
CA SER A 79 -15.48 -61.95 -63.99
C SER A 79 -16.12 -61.91 -62.59
N ALA A 80 -15.48 -62.60 -61.62
CA ALA A 80 -15.93 -62.65 -60.20
C ALA A 80 -16.01 -61.27 -59.52
N ILE A 81 -15.78 -60.22 -60.25
CA ILE A 81 -15.92 -58.83 -59.87
C ILE A 81 -16.86 -58.23 -60.92
N GLU A 82 -18.16 -58.14 -60.59
CA GLU A 82 -19.25 -57.58 -61.44
C GLU A 82 -18.99 -56.22 -62.08
N SER A 83 -17.89 -55.57 -61.79
CA SER A 83 -17.52 -54.22 -62.22
C SER A 83 -16.67 -54.13 -63.49
N PHE A 84 -16.18 -55.29 -64.03
CA PHE A 84 -15.23 -55.28 -65.12
C PHE A 84 -15.56 -56.25 -66.24
N SER A 85 -16.68 -56.13 -66.93
CA SER A 85 -16.88 -56.78 -68.23
C SER A 85 -16.21 -55.90 -69.30
N PHE A 86 -15.03 -56.40 -69.74
CA PHE A 86 -14.33 -55.76 -70.84
C PHE A 86 -14.97 -56.20 -72.15
N PHE A 87 -15.40 -55.25 -72.98
CA PHE A 87 -15.81 -55.56 -74.34
C PHE A 87 -14.57 -55.77 -75.19
N THR A 88 -14.03 -56.98 -75.13
CA THR A 88 -12.80 -57.35 -75.85
C THR A 88 -13.13 -57.52 -77.28
N ARG A 89 -12.47 -56.80 -78.11
CA ARG A 89 -12.58 -56.88 -79.58
C ARG A 89 -11.35 -57.55 -80.15
N ILE A 90 -11.56 -58.53 -81.03
CA ILE A 90 -10.47 -59.29 -81.67
C ILE A 90 -10.52 -59.07 -83.18
N THR A 91 -9.36 -58.71 -83.73
CA THR A 91 -9.22 -58.50 -85.17
C THR A 91 -8.05 -59.34 -85.64
N ILE A 92 -8.21 -60.21 -86.66
CA ILE A 92 -7.14 -60.99 -87.28
C ILE A 92 -6.77 -60.31 -88.61
N ILE A 93 -5.53 -59.96 -88.77
CA ILE A 93 -5.02 -59.07 -89.82
C ILE A 93 -3.90 -59.79 -90.55
N ASN A 94 -3.82 -59.78 -91.88
CA ASN A 94 -2.70 -60.26 -92.64
C ASN A 94 -1.51 -59.27 -92.63
N PHE A 95 -0.31 -59.67 -92.85
CA PHE A 95 0.88 -58.80 -92.89
C PHE A 95 0.79 -57.71 -93.95
N ASP A 96 -0.04 -57.82 -95.00
CA ASP A 96 -0.34 -56.80 -95.96
C ASP A 96 -1.36 -55.75 -95.43
N GLY A 97 -1.84 -55.95 -94.20
CA GLY A 97 -2.77 -55.03 -93.54
C GLY A 97 -4.26 -55.31 -93.80
N THR A 98 -4.55 -56.39 -94.58
CA THR A 98 -5.99 -56.78 -94.85
C THR A 98 -6.58 -57.47 -93.65
N VAL A 99 -7.79 -57.20 -93.26
CA VAL A 99 -8.49 -57.84 -92.17
C VAL A 99 -9.04 -59.17 -92.61
N LEU A 100 -8.64 -60.27 -91.95
CA LEU A 100 -9.10 -61.65 -92.28
C LEU A 100 -10.28 -62.04 -91.40
N GLY A 101 -10.50 -61.41 -90.23
CA GLY A 101 -11.58 -61.68 -89.34
C GLY A 101 -11.77 -60.64 -88.33
N GLU A 102 -13.01 -60.40 -87.90
CA GLU A 102 -13.34 -59.34 -86.92
C GLU A 102 -14.50 -59.78 -86.04
N SER A 103 -14.36 -59.52 -84.73
CA SER A 103 -15.35 -59.99 -83.76
C SER A 103 -16.63 -59.08 -83.67
N ASP A 104 -16.48 -57.78 -83.95
CA ASP A 104 -17.53 -56.78 -83.65
C ASP A 104 -18.12 -56.12 -84.88
N SER A 105 -17.55 -56.26 -86.06
CA SER A 105 -17.97 -55.62 -87.31
C SER A 105 -17.78 -56.54 -88.53
N ASN A 106 -18.33 -56.18 -89.66
CA ASN A 106 -18.11 -56.89 -90.91
C ASN A 106 -16.71 -56.60 -91.45
N PHE A 107 -15.81 -57.63 -91.45
CA PHE A 107 -14.39 -57.42 -91.84
C PHE A 107 -14.23 -57.02 -93.30
N ASN A 108 -15.20 -57.33 -94.18
CA ASN A 108 -15.20 -56.96 -95.59
C ASN A 108 -15.28 -55.47 -95.85
N GLU A 109 -15.88 -54.73 -94.89
CA GLU A 109 -16.03 -53.28 -94.97
C GLU A 109 -14.95 -52.49 -94.34
N MET A 110 -13.95 -53.19 -93.80
CA MET A 110 -12.87 -52.54 -93.08
C MET A 110 -11.75 -52.06 -94.01
N GLN A 111 -11.24 -50.87 -93.67
CA GLN A 111 -10.07 -50.33 -94.36
C GLN A 111 -8.78 -51.15 -93.99
N ASN A 112 -7.78 -51.08 -94.86
CA ASN A 112 -6.50 -51.69 -94.61
C ASN A 112 -5.85 -51.07 -93.38
N HIS A 113 -5.35 -51.96 -92.50
CA HIS A 113 -4.78 -51.61 -91.20
C HIS A 113 -3.26 -51.48 -91.18
N LEU A 114 -2.56 -51.63 -92.33
CA LEU A 114 -1.09 -51.61 -92.46
C LEU A 114 -0.43 -50.36 -91.82
N ASN A 115 -1.13 -49.24 -91.89
CA ASN A 115 -0.61 -47.96 -91.36
C ASN A 115 -0.84 -47.74 -89.85
N ARG A 116 -1.44 -48.70 -89.17
CA ARG A 116 -1.67 -48.65 -87.74
C ARG A 116 -0.35 -48.93 -86.97
N LYS A 117 -0.07 -48.11 -85.92
CA LYS A 117 1.17 -48.20 -85.15
C LYS A 117 1.39 -49.62 -84.58
N GLU A 118 0.37 -50.17 -83.96
CA GLU A 118 0.38 -51.46 -83.35
C GLU A 118 0.63 -52.61 -84.40
N VAL A 119 0.06 -52.40 -85.59
CA VAL A 119 0.24 -53.36 -86.68
C VAL A 119 1.64 -53.31 -87.27
N LYS A 120 2.20 -52.15 -87.45
CA LYS A 120 3.59 -51.92 -87.92
C LYS A 120 4.59 -52.56 -86.98
N GLU A 121 4.44 -52.33 -85.66
CA GLU A 121 5.30 -52.92 -84.63
C GLU A 121 5.18 -54.45 -84.64
N ALA A 122 3.97 -54.95 -84.84
CA ALA A 122 3.77 -56.42 -84.97
C ALA A 122 4.44 -56.99 -86.24
N ILE A 123 4.40 -56.36 -87.38
CA ILE A 123 5.10 -56.79 -88.59
C ILE A 123 6.61 -56.86 -88.37
N GLU A 124 7.18 -55.92 -87.57
CA GLU A 124 8.58 -55.96 -87.16
C GLU A 124 8.90 -57.12 -86.22
N GLY A 125 7.93 -57.90 -85.80
CA GLY A 125 8.10 -59.04 -84.92
C GLY A 125 8.11 -58.70 -83.43
N LYS A 126 7.68 -57.48 -83.09
CA LYS A 126 7.52 -57.05 -81.71
C LYS A 126 6.05 -57.05 -81.37
N MET A 127 5.74 -57.03 -80.08
CA MET A 127 4.38 -56.72 -79.62
C MET A 127 4.14 -55.24 -79.84
N GLY A 128 3.11 -54.87 -80.67
CA GLY A 128 2.73 -53.51 -80.98
C GLY A 128 1.63 -53.06 -80.05
N THR A 129 1.73 -51.85 -79.54
CA THR A 129 0.71 -51.26 -78.70
C THR A 129 0.36 -49.83 -79.17
N ASP A 130 -0.94 -49.53 -79.18
CA ASP A 130 -1.43 -48.17 -79.52
C ASP A 130 -2.66 -47.80 -78.70
N GLU A 131 -2.78 -46.54 -78.35
CA GLU A 131 -3.96 -45.97 -77.69
C GLU A 131 -4.57 -44.92 -78.61
N ARG A 132 -5.75 -45.24 -79.12
CA ARG A 132 -6.38 -44.37 -80.14
C ARG A 132 -7.84 -44.20 -79.91
N PHE A 133 -8.35 -42.97 -80.14
CA PHE A 133 -9.74 -42.64 -80.13
C PHE A 133 -10.42 -43.23 -81.40
N SER A 134 -11.40 -44.11 -81.19
CA SER A 134 -12.22 -44.66 -82.27
C SER A 134 -13.26 -43.64 -82.71
N GLN A 135 -13.15 -43.14 -83.89
CA GLN A 135 -14.14 -42.20 -84.45
C GLN A 135 -15.51 -42.87 -84.66
N THR A 136 -15.53 -44.18 -84.87
CA THR A 136 -16.78 -44.97 -85.07
C THR A 136 -17.53 -45.18 -83.77
N LEU A 137 -16.87 -45.52 -82.72
CA LEU A 137 -17.43 -45.86 -81.41
C LEU A 137 -17.35 -44.74 -80.38
N LYS A 138 -16.65 -43.61 -80.72
CA LYS A 138 -16.44 -42.40 -79.87
C LYS A 138 -15.85 -42.73 -78.51
N VAL A 139 -14.98 -43.72 -78.43
CA VAL A 139 -14.30 -44.18 -77.21
C VAL A 139 -12.83 -44.40 -77.55
N THR A 140 -11.97 -44.17 -76.57
CA THR A 140 -10.54 -44.50 -76.68
C THR A 140 -10.34 -45.99 -76.44
N TYR A 141 -9.71 -46.68 -77.38
CA TYR A 141 -9.35 -48.11 -77.26
C TYR A 141 -7.86 -48.21 -77.04
N LEU A 142 -7.47 -49.23 -76.22
CA LEU A 142 -6.12 -49.74 -76.16
C LEU A 142 -6.06 -50.95 -77.10
N TYR A 143 -5.11 -50.90 -78.00
CA TYR A 143 -4.84 -51.96 -78.96
C TYR A 143 -3.53 -52.65 -78.63
N VAL A 144 -3.54 -54.00 -78.69
CA VAL A 144 -2.33 -54.80 -78.61
C VAL A 144 -2.32 -55.76 -79.81
N ALA A 145 -1.26 -55.77 -80.55
CA ALA A 145 -1.08 -56.62 -81.73
C ALA A 145 0.14 -57.48 -81.60
N LEU A 146 -0.03 -58.82 -81.87
CA LEU A 146 1.02 -59.81 -81.84
C LEU A 146 1.09 -60.53 -83.17
N PRO A 147 2.31 -60.73 -83.73
CA PRO A 147 2.48 -61.42 -84.99
C PRO A 147 2.50 -62.95 -84.80
N ILE A 148 1.96 -63.66 -85.80
CA ILE A 148 2.15 -65.11 -86.01
C ILE A 148 3.03 -65.28 -87.25
N LYS A 149 4.34 -65.39 -87.03
CA LYS A 149 5.36 -65.38 -88.12
C LYS A 149 5.24 -66.53 -89.09
N GLU A 150 4.75 -67.67 -88.64
CA GLU A 150 4.59 -68.90 -89.45
C GLU A 150 3.45 -68.82 -90.48
N SER A 151 2.49 -67.86 -90.24
CA SER A 151 1.28 -67.74 -91.05
C SER A 151 1.09 -66.33 -91.67
N ASP A 152 2.03 -65.39 -91.45
CA ASP A 152 1.95 -63.99 -91.87
C ASP A 152 0.69 -63.27 -91.35
N ILE A 153 0.26 -63.58 -90.12
CA ILE A 153 -0.95 -63.11 -89.49
C ILE A 153 -0.63 -62.29 -88.24
N ILE A 154 -1.39 -61.30 -87.99
CA ILE A 154 -1.36 -60.49 -86.77
C ILE A 154 -2.68 -60.63 -86.02
N VAL A 155 -2.60 -61.05 -84.76
CA VAL A 155 -3.73 -61.06 -83.82
C VAL A 155 -3.72 -59.75 -83.07
N ARG A 156 -4.77 -58.92 -83.27
CA ARG A 156 -4.96 -57.69 -82.59
C ARG A 156 -6.14 -57.81 -81.62
N VAL A 157 -5.86 -57.54 -80.34
CA VAL A 157 -6.87 -57.46 -79.27
C VAL A 157 -7.01 -56.04 -78.86
N SER A 158 -8.24 -55.60 -78.61
CA SER A 158 -8.49 -54.22 -78.19
C SER A 158 -9.62 -54.15 -77.17
N ILE A 159 -9.47 -53.27 -76.19
CA ILE A 159 -10.44 -53.01 -75.12
C ILE A 159 -10.73 -51.51 -75.01
N PRO A 160 -11.97 -51.06 -74.82
CA PRO A 160 -12.34 -49.69 -74.66
C PRO A 160 -11.93 -49.14 -73.26
N LEU A 161 -11.31 -47.95 -73.18
CA LEU A 161 -10.87 -47.32 -71.95
C LEU A 161 -11.96 -46.41 -71.34
N TYR A 162 -13.25 -46.58 -71.66
CA TYR A 162 -14.34 -45.72 -71.15
C TYR A 162 -14.51 -45.80 -69.63
N GLN A 163 -14.11 -46.89 -68.99
CA GLN A 163 -14.19 -47.05 -67.54
C GLN A 163 -13.21 -46.14 -66.80
N LEU A 164 -12.12 -45.66 -67.41
CA LEU A 164 -11.24 -44.64 -66.81
C LEU A 164 -11.99 -43.36 -66.44
N ASN A 165 -13.04 -42.99 -67.20
CA ASN A 165 -13.84 -41.82 -66.87
C ASN A 165 -14.77 -42.03 -65.68
N SER A 166 -15.28 -43.24 -65.48
CA SER A 166 -16.08 -43.59 -64.31
C SER A 166 -15.27 -43.66 -63.04
N ILE A 167 -14.05 -44.19 -63.15
CA ILE A 167 -13.07 -44.23 -62.06
C ILE A 167 -12.70 -42.81 -61.62
N ASN A 168 -12.45 -41.90 -62.57
CA ASN A 168 -12.15 -40.49 -62.26
C ASN A 168 -13.32 -39.78 -61.55
N LYS A 169 -14.59 -40.03 -61.97
CA LYS A 169 -15.75 -39.51 -61.29
C LYS A 169 -15.89 -40.03 -59.86
N ALA A 170 -15.66 -41.32 -59.65
CA ALA A 170 -15.72 -41.92 -58.32
C ALA A 170 -14.65 -41.30 -57.41
N PHE A 171 -13.40 -41.22 -57.89
CA PHE A 171 -12.31 -40.55 -57.11
C PHE A 171 -12.60 -39.11 -56.81
N PHE A 172 -13.14 -38.34 -57.76
CA PHE A 172 -13.55 -36.97 -57.54
C PHE A 172 -14.63 -36.85 -56.46
N PHE A 173 -15.63 -37.74 -56.51
CA PHE A 173 -16.71 -37.77 -55.52
C PHE A 173 -16.19 -38.12 -54.11
N TYR A 174 -15.34 -39.14 -53.97
CA TYR A 174 -14.73 -39.50 -52.69
C TYR A 174 -13.79 -38.44 -52.17
N THR A 175 -13.09 -37.72 -53.05
CA THR A 175 -12.23 -36.57 -52.64
C THR A 175 -13.08 -35.45 -52.04
N ILE A 176 -14.24 -35.11 -52.66
CA ILE A 176 -15.17 -34.12 -52.11
C ILE A 176 -15.68 -34.56 -50.75
N ILE A 177 -16.08 -35.82 -50.57
CA ILE A 177 -16.51 -36.34 -49.28
C ILE A 177 -15.39 -36.21 -48.23
N GLY A 178 -14.17 -36.58 -48.61
CA GLY A 178 -13.00 -36.47 -47.78
C GLY A 178 -12.73 -35.01 -47.31
N ILE A 179 -12.89 -34.04 -48.22
CA ILE A 179 -12.76 -32.62 -47.88
C ILE A 179 -13.87 -32.19 -46.87
N LEU A 180 -15.13 -32.61 -47.10
CA LEU A 180 -16.24 -32.27 -46.20
C LEU A 180 -16.05 -32.86 -44.80
N VAL A 181 -15.64 -34.14 -44.71
CA VAL A 181 -15.34 -34.79 -43.43
C VAL A 181 -14.13 -34.13 -42.74
N GLY A 182 -13.08 -33.84 -43.51
CA GLY A 182 -11.88 -33.14 -43.01
C GLY A 182 -12.20 -31.73 -42.47
N LEU A 183 -13.05 -30.98 -43.16
CA LEU A 183 -13.56 -29.70 -42.69
C LEU A 183 -14.33 -29.81 -41.38
N MET A 184 -15.27 -30.77 -41.31
CA MET A 184 -16.03 -31.02 -40.08
C MET A 184 -15.13 -31.33 -38.89
N LEU A 185 -14.17 -32.26 -39.06
CA LEU A 185 -13.20 -32.62 -38.03
C LEU A 185 -12.30 -31.42 -37.64
N THR A 186 -11.87 -30.65 -38.63
CA THR A 186 -11.05 -29.44 -38.38
C THR A 186 -11.81 -28.42 -37.54
N ILE A 187 -13.09 -28.20 -37.81
CA ILE A 187 -13.94 -27.30 -37.02
C ILE A 187 -14.05 -27.81 -35.58
N LEU A 188 -14.31 -29.11 -35.36
CA LEU A 188 -14.41 -29.69 -34.02
C LEU A 188 -13.09 -29.58 -33.24
N ILE A 189 -11.97 -29.92 -33.86
CA ILE A 189 -10.63 -29.80 -33.25
C ILE A 189 -10.33 -28.33 -32.92
N SER A 190 -10.68 -27.41 -33.82
CA SER A 190 -10.45 -25.99 -33.64
C SER A 190 -11.22 -25.40 -32.46
N PHE A 191 -12.46 -25.84 -32.25
CA PHE A 191 -13.27 -25.47 -31.06
C PHE A 191 -12.58 -25.97 -29.78
N LYS A 192 -12.11 -27.20 -29.77
CA LYS A 192 -11.40 -27.78 -28.60
C LYS A 192 -10.07 -27.04 -28.31
N LEU A 193 -9.25 -26.80 -29.31
CA LEU A 193 -8.00 -26.05 -29.20
C LEU A 193 -8.23 -24.61 -28.71
N SER A 194 -9.32 -23.98 -29.17
CA SER A 194 -9.66 -22.64 -28.71
C SER A 194 -9.95 -22.60 -27.21
N LYS A 195 -10.69 -23.54 -26.66
CA LYS A 195 -10.98 -23.62 -25.22
C LYS A 195 -9.74 -23.95 -24.38
N VAL A 196 -8.87 -24.81 -24.90
CA VAL A 196 -7.72 -25.32 -24.14
C VAL A 196 -6.53 -24.34 -24.18
N ILE A 197 -6.32 -23.65 -25.30
CA ILE A 197 -5.14 -22.78 -25.47
C ILE A 197 -5.51 -21.30 -25.54
N THR A 198 -6.46 -20.94 -26.41
CA THR A 198 -6.70 -19.50 -26.71
C THR A 198 -7.43 -18.78 -25.58
N ASP A 199 -8.42 -19.40 -24.96
CA ASP A 199 -9.21 -18.77 -23.91
C ASP A 199 -8.39 -18.55 -22.61
N PRO A 200 -7.57 -19.53 -22.14
CA PRO A 200 -6.64 -19.31 -21.02
C PRO A 200 -5.64 -18.17 -21.27
N ILE A 201 -5.02 -18.15 -22.44
CA ILE A 201 -4.07 -17.07 -22.78
C ILE A 201 -4.78 -15.70 -22.77
N ARG A 202 -6.01 -15.64 -23.27
CA ARG A 202 -6.81 -14.41 -23.26
C ARG A 202 -7.15 -13.96 -21.83
N GLN A 203 -7.44 -14.90 -20.93
CA GLN A 203 -7.64 -14.60 -19.51
C GLN A 203 -6.37 -14.04 -18.88
N LEU A 204 -5.20 -14.64 -19.15
CA LEU A 204 -3.92 -14.13 -18.69
C LEU A 204 -3.68 -12.68 -19.15
N ILE A 205 -3.89 -12.40 -20.45
CA ILE A 205 -3.71 -11.05 -21.01
C ILE A 205 -4.67 -10.05 -20.35
N ASN A 206 -5.95 -10.41 -20.16
CA ASN A 206 -6.92 -9.52 -19.56
C ASN A 206 -6.61 -9.25 -18.08
N THR A 207 -6.28 -10.29 -17.31
CA THR A 207 -5.89 -10.15 -15.90
C THR A 207 -4.61 -9.33 -15.76
N SER A 208 -3.62 -9.51 -16.66
CA SER A 208 -2.41 -8.69 -16.69
C SER A 208 -2.71 -7.19 -16.89
N LYS A 209 -3.67 -6.87 -17.78
CA LYS A 209 -4.12 -5.49 -17.99
C LYS A 209 -4.82 -4.91 -16.76
N GLU A 210 -5.64 -5.71 -16.08
CA GLU A 210 -6.30 -5.28 -14.83
C GLU A 210 -5.28 -5.01 -13.73
N ILE A 211 -4.28 -5.88 -13.56
CA ILE A 211 -3.19 -5.68 -12.60
C ILE A 211 -2.38 -4.43 -12.94
N ALA A 212 -2.03 -4.22 -14.22
CA ALA A 212 -1.35 -3.01 -14.67
C ALA A 212 -2.18 -1.73 -14.47
N GLY A 213 -3.51 -1.85 -14.49
CA GLY A 213 -4.44 -0.77 -14.19
C GLY A 213 -4.68 -0.53 -12.68
N GLY A 214 -3.95 -1.23 -11.80
CA GLY A 214 -4.02 -1.03 -10.34
C GLY A 214 -4.85 -2.05 -9.57
N ASN A 215 -5.48 -3.02 -10.23
CA ASN A 215 -6.23 -4.07 -9.55
C ASN A 215 -5.33 -5.26 -9.19
N TYR A 216 -4.44 -5.08 -8.22
CA TYR A 216 -3.42 -6.07 -7.82
C TYR A 216 -3.98 -7.34 -7.18
N LYS A 217 -5.26 -7.33 -6.73
CA LYS A 217 -5.92 -8.51 -6.12
C LYS A 217 -6.50 -9.49 -7.14
N LYS A 218 -6.53 -9.12 -8.41
CA LYS A 218 -7.05 -9.99 -9.47
C LYS A 218 -6.12 -11.18 -9.70
N ARG A 219 -6.73 -12.38 -9.86
CA ARG A 219 -6.00 -13.63 -10.14
C ARG A 219 -6.59 -14.32 -11.36
N VAL A 220 -5.76 -15.09 -12.03
CA VAL A 220 -6.16 -15.95 -13.14
C VAL A 220 -6.62 -17.28 -12.58
N ASN A 221 -7.80 -17.73 -12.99
CA ASN A 221 -8.33 -19.05 -12.61
C ASN A 221 -8.25 -20.01 -13.81
N ILE A 222 -7.07 -20.60 -14.00
CA ILE A 222 -6.82 -21.61 -15.05
C ILE A 222 -6.44 -22.91 -14.35
N ASN A 223 -7.29 -23.91 -14.48
CA ASN A 223 -7.06 -25.24 -13.92
C ASN A 223 -6.57 -26.18 -15.03
N SER A 224 -5.31 -26.07 -15.41
CA SER A 224 -4.64 -26.96 -16.36
C SER A 224 -3.38 -27.55 -15.72
N LYS A 225 -3.01 -28.76 -16.14
CA LYS A 225 -1.80 -29.46 -15.67
C LYS A 225 -0.61 -29.30 -16.63
N ASP A 226 -0.78 -28.53 -17.70
CA ASP A 226 0.18 -28.26 -18.74
C ASP A 226 1.01 -26.97 -18.45
N GLU A 227 1.78 -26.55 -19.43
CA GLU A 227 2.62 -25.34 -19.37
C GLU A 227 1.78 -24.07 -19.16
N ILE A 228 0.53 -24.08 -19.63
CA ILE A 228 -0.41 -22.95 -19.42
C ILE A 228 -0.84 -22.86 -17.95
N GLY A 229 -1.06 -24.01 -17.31
CA GLY A 229 -1.33 -24.09 -15.87
C GLY A 229 -0.14 -23.62 -15.03
N GLN A 230 1.08 -24.05 -15.40
CA GLN A 230 2.31 -23.61 -14.74
C GLN A 230 2.52 -22.08 -14.89
N LEU A 231 2.27 -21.55 -16.10
CA LEU A 231 2.33 -20.11 -16.36
C LEU A 231 1.31 -19.34 -15.52
N ALA A 232 0.08 -19.84 -15.41
CA ALA A 232 -0.95 -19.23 -14.58
C ALA A 232 -0.58 -19.20 -13.09
N HIS A 233 0.01 -20.29 -12.59
CA HIS A 233 0.48 -20.40 -11.22
C HIS A 233 1.63 -19.40 -10.95
N THR A 234 2.63 -19.36 -11.84
CA THR A 234 3.76 -18.40 -11.73
C THR A 234 3.29 -16.96 -11.81
N PHE A 235 2.34 -16.67 -12.71
CA PHE A 235 1.73 -15.36 -12.84
C PHE A 235 1.00 -14.93 -11.55
N ASN A 236 0.20 -15.83 -10.96
CA ASN A 236 -0.48 -15.56 -9.69
C ASN A 236 0.53 -15.32 -8.55
N GLY A 237 1.60 -16.12 -8.47
CA GLY A 237 2.68 -15.91 -7.48
C GLY A 237 3.37 -14.55 -7.62
N MET A 238 3.60 -14.09 -8.85
CA MET A 238 4.12 -12.73 -9.11
C MET A 238 3.12 -11.65 -8.66
N ALA A 239 1.82 -11.84 -8.95
CA ALA A 239 0.78 -10.91 -8.54
C ALA A 239 0.61 -10.87 -7.01
N ASP A 240 0.74 -12.01 -6.31
CA ASP A 240 0.75 -12.08 -4.83
C ASP A 240 1.92 -11.29 -4.25
N LYS A 241 3.13 -11.48 -4.82
CA LYS A 241 4.32 -10.77 -4.36
C LYS A 241 4.25 -9.26 -4.58
N LEU A 242 3.64 -8.84 -5.69
CA LEU A 242 3.41 -7.43 -5.99
C LEU A 242 2.41 -6.80 -5.00
N ASP A 243 1.28 -7.47 -4.74
CA ASP A 243 0.25 -7.01 -3.78
C ASP A 243 0.82 -6.91 -2.36
N GLU A 244 1.57 -7.94 -1.91
CA GLU A 244 2.26 -7.96 -0.62
C GLU A 244 3.27 -6.80 -0.50
N THR A 245 4.06 -6.57 -1.55
CA THR A 245 5.09 -5.52 -1.56
C THR A 245 4.46 -4.13 -1.49
N LEU A 246 3.43 -3.88 -2.30
CA LEU A 246 2.71 -2.60 -2.31
C LEU A 246 1.97 -2.34 -1.00
N SER A 247 1.29 -3.36 -0.47
CA SER A 247 0.63 -3.29 0.85
C SER A 247 1.67 -3.00 1.94
N GLY A 248 2.82 -3.67 1.92
CA GLY A 248 3.90 -3.41 2.87
C GLY A 248 4.49 -2.00 2.79
N ILE A 249 4.58 -1.41 1.59
CA ILE A 249 5.00 -0.01 1.41
C ILE A 249 3.93 0.94 1.95
N MET A 250 2.65 0.70 1.64
CA MET A 250 1.54 1.50 2.17
C MET A 250 1.48 1.46 3.69
N ASP A 251 1.60 0.27 4.30
CA ASP A 251 1.61 0.10 5.75
C ASP A 251 2.80 0.84 6.41
N LYS A 252 3.98 0.78 5.78
CA LYS A 252 5.15 1.55 6.24
C LYS A 252 4.89 3.05 6.20
N ASN A 253 4.32 3.56 5.12
CA ASN A 253 4.01 4.99 4.98
C ASN A 253 2.99 5.43 6.03
N VAL A 254 1.88 4.69 6.19
CA VAL A 254 0.86 4.98 7.23
C VAL A 254 1.49 4.95 8.63
N ARG A 255 2.37 3.99 8.90
CA ARG A 255 3.06 3.88 10.19
C ARG A 255 3.98 5.07 10.46
N VAL A 256 4.77 5.49 9.46
CA VAL A 256 5.64 6.69 9.55
C VAL A 256 4.80 7.94 9.80
N ASP A 257 3.73 8.15 9.03
CA ASP A 257 2.82 9.28 9.21
C ASP A 257 2.17 9.29 10.60
N THR A 258 1.75 8.11 11.08
CA THR A 258 1.16 7.98 12.41
C THR A 258 2.17 8.34 13.50
N VAL A 259 3.41 7.85 13.40
CA VAL A 259 4.46 8.17 14.38
C VAL A 259 4.74 9.67 14.39
N ILE A 260 4.95 10.28 13.24
CA ILE A 260 5.24 11.72 13.12
C ILE A 260 4.10 12.57 13.65
N ASN A 261 2.86 12.21 13.37
CA ASN A 261 1.69 12.96 13.85
C ASN A 261 1.34 12.70 15.33
N SER A 262 1.85 11.61 15.93
CA SER A 262 1.68 11.33 17.36
C SER A 262 2.75 12.00 18.26
N MET A 263 3.82 12.52 17.67
CA MET A 263 4.84 13.25 18.40
C MET A 263 4.29 14.55 18.96
N ARG A 264 4.77 14.96 20.14
CA ARG A 264 4.39 16.22 20.79
C ARG A 264 5.12 17.44 20.26
N ASP A 265 6.14 17.23 19.45
CA ASP A 265 6.97 18.25 18.85
C ASP A 265 6.45 18.61 17.44
N GLY A 266 6.56 19.89 17.08
CA GLY A 266 6.34 20.32 15.72
C GLY A 266 7.49 19.88 14.82
N ILE A 267 7.19 19.22 13.70
CA ILE A 267 8.20 18.75 12.74
C ILE A 267 7.89 19.30 11.36
N ILE A 268 8.91 19.88 10.72
CA ILE A 268 8.86 20.34 9.33
C ILE A 268 10.11 19.86 8.61
N ALA A 269 9.95 19.19 7.48
CA ALA A 269 11.05 18.87 6.57
C ALA A 269 10.90 19.67 5.28
N VAL A 270 12.02 20.17 4.75
CA VAL A 270 12.04 20.92 3.49
C VAL A 270 13.14 20.40 2.58
N ASP A 271 12.98 20.66 1.28
CA ASP A 271 14.01 20.41 0.27
C ASP A 271 15.07 21.54 0.24
N THR A 272 15.99 21.48 -0.72
CA THR A 272 17.03 22.48 -0.94
C THR A 272 16.53 23.83 -1.43
N GLU A 273 15.30 23.90 -1.95
CA GLU A 273 14.61 25.13 -2.34
C GLU A 273 13.70 25.68 -1.22
N TYR A 274 13.81 25.11 -0.02
CA TYR A 274 12.99 25.44 1.17
C TYR A 274 11.49 25.16 0.97
N LYS A 275 11.12 24.27 0.05
CA LYS A 275 9.74 23.80 -0.12
C LYS A 275 9.45 22.70 0.88
N ILE A 276 8.28 22.73 1.48
CA ILE A 276 7.86 21.77 2.50
C ILE A 276 7.64 20.39 1.88
N LEU A 277 8.41 19.42 2.36
CA LEU A 277 8.28 17.99 2.05
C LEU A 277 7.33 17.30 3.03
N LEU A 278 7.38 17.70 4.30
CA LEU A 278 6.60 17.12 5.38
C LEU A 278 6.34 18.17 6.45
N ILE A 279 5.15 18.18 7.01
CA ILE A 279 4.77 18.95 8.18
C ILE A 279 3.76 18.14 8.99
N ASN A 280 3.98 18.00 10.30
CA ASN A 280 3.04 17.31 11.17
C ASN A 280 1.96 18.26 11.71
N THR A 281 0.92 17.69 12.31
CA THR A 281 -0.22 18.44 12.85
C THR A 281 0.21 19.46 13.90
N ILE A 282 1.15 19.09 14.78
CA ILE A 282 1.65 19.99 15.84
C ILE A 282 2.36 21.22 15.26
N ALA A 283 3.15 21.06 14.21
CA ALA A 283 3.78 22.21 13.56
C ALA A 283 2.74 23.11 12.89
N CYS A 284 1.68 22.55 12.31
CA CYS A 284 0.57 23.33 11.79
C CYS A 284 -0.11 24.16 12.89
N ASP A 285 -0.34 23.55 14.05
CA ASP A 285 -0.94 24.20 15.22
C ASP A 285 -0.06 25.32 15.77
N ILE A 286 1.26 25.12 15.84
CA ILE A 286 2.21 26.15 16.29
C ILE A 286 2.16 27.39 15.40
N PHE A 287 2.09 27.21 14.08
CA PHE A 287 2.06 28.32 13.12
C PHE A 287 0.64 28.80 12.75
N GLY A 288 -0.40 28.21 13.33
CA GLY A 288 -1.80 28.61 13.09
C GLY A 288 -2.27 28.35 11.66
N VAL A 289 -1.76 27.31 11.00
CA VAL A 289 -2.14 26.93 9.65
C VAL A 289 -2.97 25.64 9.65
N LYS A 290 -3.98 25.56 8.78
CA LYS A 290 -4.82 24.36 8.70
C LYS A 290 -4.05 23.23 8.02
N HIS A 291 -3.91 22.08 8.69
CA HIS A 291 -3.27 20.89 8.12
C HIS A 291 -4.01 20.41 6.86
N GLY A 292 -3.27 20.11 5.80
CA GLY A 292 -3.84 19.61 4.55
C GLY A 292 -2.81 19.51 3.42
N PRO A 293 -3.16 18.80 2.33
CA PRO A 293 -2.24 18.53 1.21
C PRO A 293 -1.75 19.81 0.50
N GLY A 294 -2.48 20.93 0.63
CA GLY A 294 -2.09 22.20 0.02
C GLY A 294 -0.90 22.91 0.67
N ILE A 295 -0.31 22.36 1.75
CA ILE A 295 0.89 22.92 2.41
C ILE A 295 2.16 22.33 1.78
N ILE A 296 2.13 21.07 1.39
CA ILE A 296 3.26 20.40 0.75
C ILE A 296 3.64 21.10 -0.54
N GLY A 297 4.92 21.34 -0.75
CA GLY A 297 5.48 22.08 -1.89
C GLY A 297 5.46 23.61 -1.76
N LYS A 298 4.82 24.17 -0.72
CA LYS A 298 4.91 25.60 -0.45
C LYS A 298 6.24 25.97 0.20
N ASN A 299 6.68 27.21 0.00
CA ASN A 299 7.89 27.68 0.65
C ASN A 299 7.67 27.85 2.16
N LEU A 300 8.67 27.47 2.98
CA LEU A 300 8.64 27.47 4.43
C LEU A 300 8.23 28.84 5.00
N ILE A 301 8.72 29.95 4.44
CA ILE A 301 8.43 31.30 4.93
C ILE A 301 6.96 31.67 4.82
N GLN A 302 6.24 31.11 3.84
CA GLN A 302 4.80 31.36 3.67
C GLN A 302 3.97 30.74 4.81
N ILE A 303 4.49 29.66 5.39
CA ILE A 303 3.81 28.92 6.46
C ILE A 303 4.25 29.43 7.83
N THR A 304 5.56 29.55 8.07
CA THR A 304 6.09 29.95 9.39
C THR A 304 5.91 31.42 9.67
N ARG A 305 5.95 32.27 8.65
CA ARG A 305 5.92 33.75 8.76
C ARG A 305 6.88 34.28 9.82
N ASN A 306 7.94 33.55 10.10
CA ASN A 306 8.92 33.86 11.12
C ASN A 306 10.34 33.88 10.54
N ALA A 307 10.95 35.06 10.51
CA ALA A 307 12.27 35.24 9.90
C ALA A 307 13.36 34.45 10.62
N LYS A 308 13.29 34.32 11.96
CA LYS A 308 14.30 33.61 12.75
C LYS A 308 14.26 32.09 12.48
N VAL A 309 13.07 31.49 12.42
CA VAL A 309 12.90 30.07 12.06
C VAL A 309 13.48 29.79 10.69
N ASN A 310 13.22 30.68 9.73
CA ASN A 310 13.71 30.53 8.36
C ASN A 310 15.22 30.68 8.27
N SER A 311 15.81 31.70 8.95
CA SER A 311 17.28 31.92 8.91
C SER A 311 18.05 30.74 9.48
N ILE A 312 17.63 30.19 10.62
CA ILE A 312 18.29 29.04 11.25
C ILE A 312 18.31 27.81 10.32
N LEU A 313 17.19 27.53 9.64
CA LEU A 313 17.14 26.41 8.71
C LEU A 313 17.99 26.65 7.45
N ILE A 314 17.96 27.86 6.92
CA ILE A 314 18.79 28.25 5.77
C ILE A 314 20.28 28.05 6.12
N ASP A 315 20.70 28.52 7.30
CA ASP A 315 22.07 28.36 7.77
C ASP A 315 22.45 26.90 7.98
N THR A 316 21.53 26.09 8.52
CA THR A 316 21.72 24.64 8.67
C THR A 316 21.94 23.94 7.32
N ILE A 317 21.12 24.27 6.32
CA ILE A 317 21.22 23.66 4.98
C ILE A 317 22.50 24.11 4.28
N LYS A 318 22.82 25.41 4.35
CA LYS A 318 24.03 25.96 3.71
C LYS A 318 25.33 25.45 4.31
N ASN A 319 25.38 25.40 5.64
CA ASN A 319 26.61 25.03 6.36
C ASN A 319 26.70 23.53 6.65
N ASN A 320 25.66 22.76 6.31
CA ASN A 320 25.55 21.32 6.58
C ASN A 320 25.84 20.93 8.04
N HIS A 321 25.45 21.80 8.98
CA HIS A 321 25.62 21.62 10.41
C HIS A 321 24.29 21.72 11.16
N PRO A 322 24.05 20.88 12.19
CA PRO A 322 22.88 21.03 13.06
C PRO A 322 23.00 22.33 13.86
N LEU A 323 21.90 23.03 14.00
CA LEU A 323 21.79 24.22 14.83
C LEU A 323 20.68 24.06 15.87
N THR A 324 20.85 24.77 17.00
CA THR A 324 19.86 24.80 18.08
C THR A 324 19.71 26.24 18.52
N ASP A 325 18.47 26.71 18.68
CA ASP A 325 18.17 28.05 19.19
C ASP A 325 16.84 28.04 19.95
N GLU A 326 16.58 29.13 20.67
CA GLU A 326 15.31 29.34 21.38
C GLU A 326 14.60 30.55 20.79
N ILE A 327 13.28 30.41 20.64
CA ILE A 327 12.45 31.46 20.07
C ILE A 327 11.15 31.59 20.86
N MET A 328 10.75 32.83 21.10
CA MET A 328 9.43 33.16 21.63
C MET A 328 8.49 33.43 20.46
N MET A 329 7.37 32.76 20.43
CA MET A 329 6.33 32.95 19.42
C MET A 329 4.96 32.98 20.07
N PHE A 330 4.09 33.85 19.53
CA PHE A 330 2.69 33.83 19.89
C PHE A 330 2.00 32.58 19.35
N SER A 331 1.35 31.83 20.24
CA SER A 331 0.55 30.66 19.87
C SER A 331 -0.89 31.10 19.61
N PRO A 332 -1.38 31.05 18.36
CA PRO A 332 -2.76 31.47 18.05
C PRO A 332 -3.82 30.62 18.75
N LEU A 333 -3.52 29.32 18.95
CA LEU A 333 -4.46 28.40 19.61
C LEU A 333 -4.56 28.61 21.12
N LYS A 334 -3.44 28.93 21.78
CA LYS A 334 -3.41 29.15 23.25
C LYS A 334 -3.60 30.61 23.66
N ASN A 335 -3.56 31.52 22.69
CA ASN A 335 -3.60 32.97 22.90
C ASN A 335 -2.54 33.44 23.92
N THR A 336 -1.34 32.85 23.88
CA THR A 336 -0.22 33.11 24.79
C THR A 336 1.11 33.07 24.03
N ASP A 337 2.09 33.79 24.57
CA ASP A 337 3.46 33.67 24.12
C ASP A 337 4.08 32.36 24.65
N ASN A 338 4.55 31.53 23.75
CA ASN A 338 5.19 30.27 24.06
C ASN A 338 6.66 30.32 23.66
N ILE A 339 7.50 29.62 24.41
CA ILE A 339 8.92 29.49 24.13
C ILE A 339 9.16 28.12 23.50
N TYR A 340 9.68 28.13 22.27
CA TYR A 340 10.02 26.93 21.55
C TYR A 340 11.54 26.80 21.44
N LYS A 341 12.04 25.62 21.74
CA LYS A 341 13.41 25.23 21.42
C LYS A 341 13.44 24.59 20.04
N ILE A 342 14.22 25.16 19.14
CA ILE A 342 14.33 24.75 17.74
C ILE A 342 15.58 23.90 17.60
N TYR A 343 15.42 22.73 17.00
CA TYR A 343 16.52 21.90 16.54
C TYR A 343 16.42 21.79 15.02
N THR A 344 17.53 22.05 14.33
CA THR A 344 17.59 21.90 12.88
C THR A 344 18.70 20.93 12.50
N ASN A 345 18.39 20.02 11.58
CA ASN A 345 19.32 19.03 11.07
C ASN A 345 19.29 18.99 9.54
N PRO A 346 20.43 18.92 8.85
CA PRO A 346 20.46 18.73 7.41
C PRO A 346 20.05 17.29 7.07
N ILE A 347 19.25 17.13 5.99
CA ILE A 347 18.93 15.83 5.42
C ILE A 347 20.08 15.41 4.51
N LYS A 348 20.79 14.33 4.85
CA LYS A 348 21.85 13.75 4.02
C LYS A 348 21.27 12.72 3.07
N ASN A 349 21.63 12.81 1.80
CA ASN A 349 21.31 11.75 0.85
C ASN A 349 22.23 10.54 1.09
N THR A 350 21.66 9.35 1.21
CA THR A 350 22.40 8.10 1.47
C THR A 350 23.08 7.53 0.21
N ASP A 351 22.95 8.19 -0.94
CA ASP A 351 23.65 7.77 -2.14
C ASP A 351 25.16 7.99 -2.00
N ILE A 352 25.86 6.89 -1.99
CA ILE A 352 27.29 6.73 -1.66
C ILE A 352 28.24 7.58 -2.55
N ILE A 353 27.75 8.24 -3.60
CA ILE A 353 28.59 8.91 -4.61
C ILE A 353 28.55 10.45 -4.54
N LYS A 354 27.53 11.05 -3.92
CA LYS A 354 27.47 12.51 -3.70
C LYS A 354 26.76 12.81 -2.38
N SER A 355 27.51 13.28 -1.38
CA SER A 355 26.94 13.88 -0.16
C SER A 355 26.35 15.26 -0.47
N VAL A 356 25.29 15.29 -1.28
CA VAL A 356 24.56 16.52 -1.57
C VAL A 356 23.46 16.64 -0.52
N ASN A 357 23.38 17.79 0.15
CA ASN A 357 22.28 18.11 1.04
C ASN A 357 20.96 17.98 0.27
N SER A 358 20.05 17.16 0.81
CA SER A 358 18.73 16.96 0.22
C SER A 358 17.67 17.87 0.85
N GLY A 359 18.09 18.76 1.77
CA GLY A 359 17.20 19.67 2.49
C GLY A 359 17.50 19.77 3.98
N GLY A 360 16.52 20.09 4.78
CA GLY A 360 16.66 20.18 6.24
C GLY A 360 15.38 19.84 6.99
N VAL A 361 15.55 19.42 8.24
CA VAL A 361 14.44 19.17 9.18
C VAL A 361 14.51 20.18 10.31
N ILE A 362 13.35 20.74 10.67
CA ILE A 362 13.15 21.54 11.89
C ILE A 362 12.33 20.72 12.87
N THR A 363 12.75 20.68 14.13
CA THR A 363 11.93 20.21 15.25
C THR A 363 11.71 21.36 16.23
N LEU A 364 10.45 21.59 16.60
CA LEU A 364 10.01 22.65 17.52
C LEU A 364 9.49 21.99 18.81
N HIS A 365 10.21 22.16 19.89
CA HIS A 365 9.86 21.64 21.21
C HIS A 365 9.34 22.76 22.11
N ASP A 366 8.11 22.64 22.64
CA ASP A 366 7.52 23.61 23.55
C ASP A 366 8.16 23.48 24.93
N VAL A 367 9.04 24.43 25.28
CA VAL A 367 9.75 24.47 26.56
C VAL A 367 9.15 25.53 27.51
N THR A 368 7.98 26.06 27.19
CA THR A 368 7.36 27.16 27.92
C THR A 368 7.21 26.87 29.41
N SER A 369 6.72 25.69 29.77
CA SER A 369 6.54 25.29 31.17
C SER A 369 7.87 25.12 31.89
N VAL A 370 8.88 24.56 31.23
CA VAL A 370 10.22 24.38 31.80
C VAL A 370 10.87 25.73 32.04
N LYS A 371 10.81 26.65 31.06
CA LYS A 371 11.38 28.00 31.18
C LYS A 371 10.68 28.84 32.26
N LYS A 372 9.35 28.74 32.36
CA LYS A 372 8.61 29.40 33.45
C LYS A 372 9.04 28.87 34.83
N LEU A 373 9.23 27.56 34.97
CA LEU A 373 9.75 26.99 36.22
C LEU A 373 11.19 27.41 36.52
N GLU A 374 12.05 27.43 35.52
CA GLU A 374 13.44 27.95 35.67
C GLU A 374 13.44 29.41 36.13
N GLN A 375 12.61 30.24 35.51
CA GLN A 375 12.45 31.64 35.87
C GLN A 375 11.98 31.82 37.34
N ILE A 376 10.90 31.10 37.70
CA ILE A 376 10.37 31.12 39.08
C ILE A 376 11.46 30.69 40.09
N ARG A 377 12.24 29.66 39.77
CA ARG A 377 13.32 29.19 40.60
C ARG A 377 14.45 30.24 40.74
N THR A 378 14.81 30.87 39.63
CA THR A 378 15.85 31.90 39.61
C THR A 378 15.42 33.14 40.41
N GLU A 379 14.18 33.59 40.24
CA GLU A 379 13.57 34.69 41.01
C GLU A 379 13.50 34.33 42.48
N PHE A 380 13.13 33.11 42.84
CA PHE A 380 13.11 32.63 44.23
C PHE A 380 14.52 32.74 44.87
N VAL A 381 15.57 32.16 44.25
CA VAL A 381 16.94 32.23 44.78
C VAL A 381 17.42 33.68 44.94
N SER A 382 17.14 34.50 43.93
CA SER A 382 17.50 35.92 43.98
C SER A 382 16.80 36.65 45.17
N ASN A 383 15.51 36.43 45.33
CA ASN A 383 14.71 37.06 46.41
C ASN A 383 15.15 36.57 47.80
N VAL A 384 15.40 35.25 47.98
CA VAL A 384 15.96 34.68 49.22
C VAL A 384 17.28 35.36 49.58
N THR A 385 18.19 35.44 48.59
CA THR A 385 19.49 36.07 48.80
C THR A 385 19.37 37.52 49.23
N HIS A 386 18.48 38.27 48.61
CA HIS A 386 18.23 39.68 48.98
C HIS A 386 17.61 39.83 50.37
N GLU A 387 16.60 39.04 50.72
CA GLU A 387 15.90 39.15 52.01
C GLU A 387 16.75 38.61 53.17
N LEU A 388 17.73 37.70 52.95
CA LEU A 388 18.71 37.29 53.94
C LEU A 388 19.85 38.32 54.11
N LYS A 389 20.34 38.93 53.01
CA LYS A 389 21.45 39.87 53.05
C LYS A 389 21.12 41.15 53.81
N THR A 390 19.90 41.66 53.73
CA THR A 390 19.49 42.90 54.34
C THR A 390 19.61 42.86 55.87
N PRO A 391 18.95 41.95 56.62
CA PRO A 391 19.05 41.89 58.06
C PRO A 391 20.49 41.55 58.51
N LEU A 392 21.19 40.65 57.78
CA LEU A 392 22.60 40.31 58.10
C LEU A 392 23.52 41.52 57.99
N THR A 393 23.32 42.40 56.99
CA THR A 393 24.10 43.63 56.83
C THR A 393 23.79 44.62 57.94
N SER A 394 22.51 44.72 58.36
CA SER A 394 22.10 45.56 59.47
C SER A 394 22.71 45.11 60.79
N ILE A 395 22.61 43.81 61.13
CA ILE A 395 23.23 43.22 62.33
C ILE A 395 24.72 43.52 62.36
N ARG A 396 25.42 43.25 61.24
CA ARG A 396 26.87 43.47 61.13
C ARG A 396 27.25 44.94 61.32
N GLY A 397 26.48 45.86 60.71
CA GLY A 397 26.69 47.29 60.83
C GLY A 397 26.52 47.78 62.28
N PHE A 398 25.51 47.34 63.01
CA PHE A 398 25.34 47.70 64.42
C PHE A 398 26.39 47.09 65.34
N VAL A 399 26.79 45.80 65.05
CA VAL A 399 27.93 45.20 65.79
C VAL A 399 29.23 45.96 65.55
N GLU A 400 29.55 46.37 64.32
CA GLU A 400 30.72 47.20 64.01
C GLU A 400 30.68 48.53 64.69
N THR A 401 29.51 49.19 64.75
CA THR A 401 29.27 50.46 65.43
C THR A 401 29.50 50.33 66.97
N LEU A 402 28.95 49.27 67.55
CA LEU A 402 29.17 48.95 68.95
C LEU A 402 30.64 48.76 69.26
N LYS A 403 31.38 48.01 68.43
CA LYS A 403 32.82 47.78 68.56
C LYS A 403 33.66 49.06 68.39
N SER A 404 33.16 50.01 67.62
CA SER A 404 33.82 51.30 67.36
C SER A 404 33.65 52.33 68.48
N GLY A 405 33.12 51.94 69.66
CA GLY A 405 32.98 52.78 70.81
C GLY A 405 31.57 53.10 71.27
N ALA A 406 30.55 52.80 70.47
CA ALA A 406 29.13 53.04 70.84
C ALA A 406 28.68 52.17 72.04
N ILE A 407 29.44 51.13 72.41
CA ILE A 407 29.16 50.26 73.57
C ILE A 407 29.35 51.01 74.90
N GLU A 408 30.13 52.11 74.95
CA GLU A 408 30.36 52.93 76.15
C GLU A 408 29.11 53.76 76.52
N ASP A 409 28.24 54.10 75.57
CA ASP A 409 26.95 54.73 75.86
C ASP A 409 25.88 53.65 76.04
N THR A 410 25.55 53.41 77.31
CA THR A 410 24.59 52.36 77.66
C THR A 410 23.21 52.51 76.95
N ALA A 411 22.73 53.74 76.77
CA ALA A 411 21.46 53.96 76.09
C ALA A 411 21.50 53.64 74.61
N VAL A 412 22.59 53.99 73.94
CA VAL A 412 22.82 53.70 72.53
C VAL A 412 23.09 52.20 72.32
N ALA A 413 23.92 51.62 73.23
CA ALA A 413 24.23 50.19 73.17
C ALA A 413 22.95 49.31 73.31
N THR A 414 22.07 49.61 74.28
CA THR A 414 20.80 48.88 74.45
C THR A 414 19.96 48.99 73.22
N LYS A 415 19.78 50.18 72.65
CA LYS A 415 19.04 50.39 71.44
C LYS A 415 19.60 49.59 70.23
N PHE A 416 20.94 49.54 70.09
CA PHE A 416 21.54 48.76 68.99
C PHE A 416 21.41 47.26 69.23
N LEU A 417 21.49 46.79 70.44
CA LEU A 417 21.26 45.37 70.81
C LEU A 417 19.82 44.98 70.55
N ASP A 418 18.83 45.86 70.88
CA ASP A 418 17.43 45.62 70.58
C ASP A 418 17.18 45.48 69.05
N ILE A 419 17.87 46.35 68.23
CA ILE A 419 17.74 46.26 66.78
C ILE A 419 18.39 44.97 66.25
N ILE A 420 19.56 44.57 66.82
CA ILE A 420 20.22 43.31 66.46
C ILE A 420 19.30 42.13 66.76
N ASP A 421 18.67 42.14 67.94
CA ASP A 421 17.75 41.07 68.36
C ASP A 421 16.55 40.99 67.42
N ILE A 422 15.92 42.12 67.08
CA ILE A 422 14.79 42.18 66.13
C ILE A 422 15.20 41.65 64.75
N GLU A 423 16.34 42.01 64.22
CA GLU A 423 16.79 41.56 62.92
C GLU A 423 17.24 40.07 62.93
N ALA A 424 17.79 39.57 64.06
CA ALA A 424 18.10 38.16 64.26
C ALA A 424 16.84 37.31 64.30
N GLU A 425 15.82 37.74 65.05
CA GLU A 425 14.53 37.03 65.12
C GLU A 425 13.79 37.02 63.76
N ARG A 426 13.88 38.14 63.03
CA ARG A 426 13.39 38.23 61.65
C ARG A 426 14.09 37.25 60.70
N LEU A 427 15.43 37.12 60.81
CA LEU A 427 16.25 36.18 60.02
C LEU A 427 15.86 34.73 60.35
N HIS A 428 15.69 34.43 61.64
CA HIS A 428 15.24 33.13 62.12
C HIS A 428 13.87 32.77 61.53
N THR A 429 12.90 33.66 61.61
CA THR A 429 11.56 33.46 61.03
C THR A 429 11.64 33.22 59.53
N LEU A 430 12.42 34.02 58.78
CA LEU A 430 12.61 33.87 57.34
C LEU A 430 13.21 32.51 56.96
N ILE A 431 14.23 32.06 57.69
CA ILE A 431 14.83 30.73 57.46
C ILE A 431 13.81 29.62 57.71
N ASN A 432 13.04 29.69 58.80
CA ASN A 432 11.99 28.71 59.08
C ASN A 432 10.91 28.68 58.02
N ASP A 433 10.43 29.83 57.54
CA ASP A 433 9.46 29.94 56.47
C ASP A 433 9.99 29.30 55.16
N ILE A 434 11.27 29.54 54.81
CA ILE A 434 11.89 28.92 53.64
C ILE A 434 11.97 27.42 53.76
N LEU A 435 12.41 26.87 54.94
CA LEU A 435 12.47 25.45 55.17
C LEU A 435 11.10 24.79 55.09
N GLN A 436 10.09 25.36 55.74
CA GLN A 436 8.70 24.90 55.67
C GLN A 436 8.15 24.89 54.26
N LEU A 437 8.38 25.99 53.50
CA LEU A 437 7.92 26.10 52.12
C LEU A 437 8.58 25.00 51.25
N SER A 438 9.91 24.83 51.40
CA SER A 438 10.65 23.80 50.67
C SER A 438 10.17 22.40 50.99
N GLU A 439 9.85 22.12 52.27
CA GLU A 439 9.29 20.83 52.69
C GLU A 439 7.93 20.56 52.07
N ILE A 440 7.01 21.53 52.09
CA ILE A 440 5.67 21.39 51.54
C ILE A 440 5.70 21.22 50.01
N GLU A 441 6.60 21.91 49.32
CA GLU A 441 6.73 21.85 47.85
C GLU A 441 7.22 20.50 47.32
N VAL A 442 8.05 19.80 48.09
CA VAL A 442 8.52 18.44 47.72
C VAL A 442 7.45 17.38 48.01
N MET A 443 6.54 17.67 48.96
CA MET A 443 5.49 16.74 49.34
C MET A 443 4.41 16.62 48.27
N ARG A 444 4.22 15.41 47.77
CA ARG A 444 3.06 15.07 46.92
C ARG A 444 1.85 14.68 47.74
N LYS A 445 2.05 14.20 48.98
CA LYS A 445 1.03 13.77 49.92
C LYS A 445 1.59 13.91 51.33
N ASP A 446 0.76 14.33 52.26
CA ASP A 446 1.15 14.42 53.68
C ASP A 446 1.04 13.02 54.33
N ASP A 447 2.12 12.53 54.91
CA ASP A 447 2.17 11.19 55.54
C ASP A 447 1.64 11.15 56.99
N ASN A 448 1.48 12.33 57.64
CA ASN A 448 1.04 12.47 59.03
C ASN A 448 -0.41 12.91 59.15
N ILE A 449 -1.29 12.38 58.31
CA ILE A 449 -2.71 12.68 58.33
C ILE A 449 -3.39 11.88 59.44
N LYS A 450 -4.16 12.56 60.31
CA LYS A 450 -4.97 12.00 61.38
C LYS A 450 -6.31 12.73 61.47
N GLU A 451 -7.27 12.09 62.07
CA GLU A 451 -8.51 12.77 62.42
C GLU A 451 -8.20 13.84 63.50
N ASN A 452 -8.51 15.05 63.23
CA ASN A 452 -8.32 16.19 64.11
C ASN A 452 -9.59 17.04 64.17
N ASN A 453 -9.91 17.50 65.36
CA ASN A 453 -11.00 18.47 65.55
C ASN A 453 -10.48 19.87 65.25
N LEU A 454 -11.11 20.56 64.28
CA LEU A 454 -10.74 21.92 63.86
C LEU A 454 -10.92 22.95 64.99
N ASP A 455 -11.94 22.80 65.83
CA ASP A 455 -12.19 23.72 66.94
C ASP A 455 -10.99 23.73 67.90
N SER A 456 -10.46 22.54 68.26
CA SER A 456 -9.28 22.43 69.11
C SER A 456 -8.03 23.08 68.47
N ILE A 457 -7.91 23.04 67.12
CA ILE A 457 -6.77 23.68 66.41
C ILE A 457 -6.95 25.21 66.42
N ILE A 458 -8.19 25.71 66.23
CA ILE A 458 -8.49 27.14 66.30
C ILE A 458 -8.19 27.66 67.73
N ASP A 459 -8.65 26.97 68.79
CA ASP A 459 -8.37 27.36 70.17
C ASP A 459 -6.89 27.46 70.47
N GLU A 460 -6.06 26.51 70.00
CA GLU A 460 -4.62 26.57 70.13
C GLU A 460 -4.02 27.78 69.39
N VAL A 461 -4.52 28.14 68.20
CA VAL A 461 -4.06 29.29 67.44
C VAL A 461 -4.42 30.60 68.12
N ILE A 462 -5.66 30.69 68.67
CA ILE A 462 -6.09 31.84 69.43
C ILE A 462 -5.19 32.06 70.62
N LEU A 463 -4.93 30.99 71.43
CA LEU A 463 -4.09 31.07 72.62
C LEU A 463 -2.66 31.61 72.29
N ILE A 464 -2.08 31.21 71.12
CA ILE A 464 -0.77 31.65 70.66
C ILE A 464 -0.78 33.13 70.27
N LEU A 465 -1.85 33.59 69.62
CA LEU A 465 -1.91 34.93 69.01
C LEU A 465 -2.59 35.98 69.89
N ASP A 466 -3.21 35.59 71.02
CA ASP A 466 -3.96 36.46 71.91
C ASP A 466 -3.09 37.64 72.45
N ALA A 467 -1.89 37.33 72.90
CA ALA A 467 -0.93 38.36 73.35
C ALA A 467 -0.60 39.39 72.26
N ALA A 468 -0.46 38.97 71.02
CA ALA A 468 -0.21 39.86 69.87
C ALA A 468 -1.45 40.70 69.54
N ALA A 469 -2.62 40.13 69.60
CA ALA A 469 -3.90 40.80 69.38
C ALA A 469 -4.18 41.87 70.45
N GLN A 470 -3.98 41.51 71.72
CA GLN A 470 -4.12 42.43 72.85
C GLN A 470 -3.14 43.61 72.76
N LYS A 471 -1.85 43.36 72.45
CA LYS A 471 -0.84 44.40 72.26
C LYS A 471 -1.25 45.42 71.22
N LYS A 472 -2.03 45.03 70.19
CA LYS A 472 -2.50 45.85 69.11
C LYS A 472 -3.94 46.39 69.31
N GLY A 473 -4.60 45.96 70.35
CA GLY A 473 -6.01 46.30 70.63
C GLY A 473 -7.00 45.67 69.66
N VAL A 474 -6.65 44.53 69.09
CA VAL A 474 -7.51 43.82 68.13
C VAL A 474 -8.30 42.70 68.85
N LYS A 475 -9.60 42.66 68.63
CA LYS A 475 -10.49 41.66 69.18
C LYS A 475 -10.52 40.41 68.28
N LEU A 476 -10.35 39.21 68.88
CA LEU A 476 -10.52 37.96 68.16
C LEU A 476 -11.88 37.38 68.48
N GLU A 477 -12.71 37.08 67.47
CA GLU A 477 -14.06 36.51 67.58
C GLU A 477 -14.09 35.20 66.78
N VAL A 478 -14.55 34.13 67.43
CA VAL A 478 -14.62 32.78 66.81
C VAL A 478 -16.07 32.36 66.75
N GLU A 479 -16.47 31.89 65.57
CA GLU A 479 -17.80 31.30 65.31
C GLU A 479 -17.54 29.98 64.54
N ALA A 480 -17.59 28.87 65.21
CA ALA A 480 -17.34 27.55 64.60
C ALA A 480 -18.52 26.62 64.85
N ASP A 481 -18.89 25.82 63.85
CA ASP A 481 -19.80 24.70 64.00
C ASP A 481 -19.16 23.64 64.94
N GLU A 482 -19.95 23.06 65.82
CA GLU A 482 -19.42 22.06 66.77
C GLU A 482 -18.93 20.78 66.03
N ASN A 483 -17.77 20.23 66.46
CA ASN A 483 -17.23 18.97 66.05
C ASN A 483 -16.91 18.83 64.55
N ILE A 484 -16.20 19.81 63.95
CA ILE A 484 -15.64 19.67 62.60
C ILE A 484 -14.41 18.77 62.65
N ILE A 485 -14.59 17.49 62.33
CA ILE A 485 -13.49 16.52 62.26
C ILE A 485 -12.95 16.52 60.83
N MET A 486 -11.65 16.70 60.68
CA MET A 486 -10.93 16.72 59.40
C MET A 486 -9.80 15.70 59.39
N LEU A 487 -9.60 15.02 58.26
CA LEU A 487 -8.48 14.10 58.06
C LEU A 487 -7.26 14.88 57.53
N VAL A 488 -6.47 15.45 58.46
CA VAL A 488 -5.38 16.42 58.14
C VAL A 488 -4.21 16.27 59.11
N ASN A 489 -3.07 16.83 58.77
CA ASN A 489 -1.96 17.06 59.68
C ASN A 489 -2.24 18.31 60.52
N LYS A 490 -2.38 18.16 61.83
CA LYS A 490 -2.65 19.22 62.80
C LYS A 490 -1.70 20.39 62.65
N ASN A 491 -0.41 20.12 62.52
CA ASN A 491 0.62 21.17 62.45
C ASN A 491 0.49 22.01 61.21
N ARG A 492 0.13 21.40 60.05
CA ARG A 492 -0.08 22.13 58.78
C ARG A 492 -1.30 23.04 58.82
N ILE A 493 -2.42 22.57 59.37
CA ILE A 493 -3.61 23.39 59.52
C ILE A 493 -3.36 24.50 60.53
N LYS A 494 -2.69 24.21 61.67
CA LYS A 494 -2.28 25.18 62.66
C LYS A 494 -1.41 26.29 62.01
N GLN A 495 -0.41 25.93 61.21
CA GLN A 495 0.47 26.87 60.51
C GLN A 495 -0.32 27.75 59.51
N MET A 496 -1.24 27.16 58.78
CA MET A 496 -2.11 27.90 57.85
C MET A 496 -2.94 28.96 58.60
N LEU A 497 -3.58 28.56 59.70
CA LEU A 497 -4.36 29.47 60.50
C LEU A 497 -3.51 30.56 61.18
N ILE A 498 -2.35 30.21 61.74
CA ILE A 498 -1.40 31.19 62.31
C ILE A 498 -1.04 32.26 61.26
N ASN A 499 -0.65 31.85 60.04
CA ASN A 499 -0.27 32.80 58.96
C ASN A 499 -1.39 33.74 58.58
N LEU A 500 -2.62 33.28 58.57
CA LEU A 500 -3.80 34.09 58.20
C LEU A 500 -4.23 35.01 59.33
N VAL A 501 -4.32 34.47 60.57
CA VAL A 501 -4.78 35.26 61.73
C VAL A 501 -3.71 36.30 62.12
N ASP A 502 -2.44 35.93 62.08
CA ASP A 502 -1.33 36.87 62.33
C ASP A 502 -1.31 38.05 61.30
N ASN A 503 -1.54 37.71 60.00
CA ASN A 503 -1.71 38.73 58.98
C ASN A 503 -2.95 39.64 59.27
N ALA A 504 -4.08 39.02 59.67
CA ALA A 504 -5.29 39.75 60.02
C ALA A 504 -5.10 40.68 61.23
N ILE A 505 -4.27 40.27 62.20
CA ILE A 505 -3.89 41.10 63.33
C ILE A 505 -2.92 42.21 62.86
N LYS A 506 -1.83 41.84 62.16
CA LYS A 506 -0.78 42.78 61.76
C LYS A 506 -1.26 43.90 60.85
N TYR A 507 -2.21 43.63 59.97
CA TYR A 507 -2.72 44.61 59.01
C TYR A 507 -4.06 45.23 59.45
N ASN A 508 -4.50 44.98 60.71
CA ASN A 508 -5.70 45.56 61.26
C ASN A 508 -5.51 47.04 61.65
N ILE A 509 -6.60 47.73 61.84
CA ILE A 509 -6.65 49.04 62.50
C ILE A 509 -6.68 48.87 64.04
N GLU A 510 -6.31 49.94 64.77
CA GLU A 510 -6.47 49.95 66.23
C GLU A 510 -7.91 49.73 66.60
N ASN A 511 -8.17 48.91 67.64
CA ASN A 511 -9.52 48.50 68.07
C ASN A 511 -10.35 47.81 66.98
N GLY A 512 -9.71 47.21 65.99
CA GLY A 512 -10.36 46.40 64.99
C GLY A 512 -10.73 45.00 65.46
N THR A 513 -11.37 44.23 64.60
CA THR A 513 -11.81 42.86 64.92
C THR A 513 -11.31 41.88 63.85
N VAL A 514 -10.95 40.66 64.26
CA VAL A 514 -10.72 39.50 63.41
C VAL A 514 -11.78 38.45 63.69
N HIS A 515 -12.62 38.16 62.71
CA HIS A 515 -13.64 37.13 62.78
C HIS A 515 -13.13 35.84 62.12
N ILE A 516 -13.10 34.77 62.89
CA ILE A 516 -12.72 33.42 62.45
C ILE A 516 -13.98 32.57 62.42
N ARG A 517 -14.42 32.17 61.22
CA ARG A 517 -15.60 31.33 61.05
C ARG A 517 -15.21 30.00 60.48
N ALA A 518 -15.68 28.89 61.06
CA ALA A 518 -15.52 27.56 60.54
C ALA A 518 -16.90 26.90 60.42
N SER A 519 -17.21 26.38 59.25
CA SER A 519 -18.49 25.69 59.00
C SER A 519 -18.33 24.49 58.07
N LYS A 520 -19.30 23.58 58.16
CA LYS A 520 -19.39 22.39 57.34
C LYS A 520 -20.47 22.59 56.28
N ALA A 521 -20.10 22.67 55.01
CA ALA A 521 -21.02 22.86 53.89
C ALA A 521 -20.73 21.90 52.74
N SER A 522 -21.75 21.17 52.27
CA SER A 522 -21.68 20.35 51.05
C SER A 522 -20.48 19.38 50.98
N GLY A 523 -20.15 18.73 52.10
CA GLY A 523 -19.04 17.76 52.18
C GLY A 523 -17.63 18.39 52.19
N LYS A 524 -17.55 19.72 52.45
CA LYS A 524 -16.31 20.47 52.62
C LYS A 524 -16.32 21.24 53.90
N THR A 525 -15.14 21.47 54.47
CA THR A 525 -14.95 22.41 55.55
C THR A 525 -14.67 23.78 54.95
N MET A 526 -15.42 24.79 55.34
CA MET A 526 -15.23 26.18 54.98
C MET A 526 -14.65 26.93 56.18
N ILE A 527 -13.49 27.57 55.98
CA ILE A 527 -12.84 28.40 57.00
C ILE A 527 -12.76 29.80 56.41
N SER A 528 -13.32 30.79 57.11
CA SER A 528 -13.24 32.20 56.76
C SER A 528 -12.53 32.96 57.87
N ILE A 529 -11.54 33.79 57.49
CA ILE A 529 -10.82 34.71 58.39
C ILE A 529 -10.99 36.11 57.81
N ARG A 530 -11.78 36.94 58.53
CA ARG A 530 -12.13 38.31 58.13
C ARG A 530 -11.58 39.32 59.09
N ASP A 531 -10.87 40.32 58.62
CA ASP A 531 -10.37 41.45 59.39
C ASP A 531 -11.07 42.78 58.99
N THR A 532 -11.00 43.75 59.88
CA THR A 532 -11.47 45.12 59.67
C THR A 532 -10.34 46.09 59.30
N GLY A 533 -9.23 45.58 58.80
CA GLY A 533 -7.99 46.28 58.57
C GLY A 533 -7.97 47.17 57.29
N ILE A 534 -6.75 47.44 56.84
CA ILE A 534 -6.44 48.34 55.74
C ILE A 534 -6.92 47.82 54.37
N GLY A 535 -7.26 46.54 54.26
CA GLY A 535 -7.66 45.90 53.01
C GLY A 535 -6.59 45.86 51.92
N ILE A 536 -6.91 45.19 50.81
CA ILE A 536 -6.03 44.95 49.67
C ILE A 536 -6.71 45.42 48.39
N SER A 537 -6.01 46.23 47.59
CA SER A 537 -6.53 46.65 46.29
C SER A 537 -6.60 45.49 45.31
N GLU A 538 -7.64 45.45 44.48
CA GLU A 538 -7.97 44.35 43.55
C GLU A 538 -6.79 43.94 42.62
N LYS A 539 -5.98 44.91 42.19
CA LYS A 539 -4.79 44.67 41.35
C LYS A 539 -3.74 43.74 41.99
N HIS A 540 -3.79 43.53 43.31
CA HIS A 540 -2.86 42.71 44.08
C HIS A 540 -3.40 41.31 44.38
N HIS A 541 -4.73 41.07 44.26
CA HIS A 541 -5.39 39.83 44.69
C HIS A 541 -4.79 38.58 44.05
N SER A 542 -4.41 38.63 42.77
CA SER A 542 -3.78 37.49 42.07
C SER A 542 -2.35 37.23 42.52
N ARG A 543 -1.67 38.27 43.07
CA ARG A 543 -0.24 38.25 43.36
C ARG A 543 0.10 38.04 44.83
N ILE A 544 -0.82 38.25 45.76
CA ILE A 544 -0.54 38.14 47.21
C ILE A 544 -0.10 36.76 47.65
N PHE A 545 -0.33 35.72 46.83
CA PHE A 545 0.11 34.35 47.06
C PHE A 545 1.47 34.01 46.41
N GLU A 546 2.04 35.01 45.63
CA GLU A 546 3.39 34.83 45.07
C GLU A 546 4.41 34.91 46.22
N ARG A 547 5.53 34.18 46.11
CA ARG A 547 6.63 34.16 47.09
C ARG A 547 7.26 35.55 47.16
N PHE A 548 7.53 36.04 48.37
CA PHE A 548 8.14 37.35 48.65
C PHE A 548 7.34 38.55 48.14
N TYR A 549 6.07 38.34 47.70
CA TYR A 549 5.23 39.43 47.24
C TYR A 549 4.69 40.25 48.40
N ARG A 550 4.75 41.56 48.29
CA ARG A 550 4.28 42.55 49.28
C ARG A 550 3.69 43.74 48.57
N VAL A 551 2.53 44.20 49.01
CA VAL A 551 1.83 45.32 48.42
C VAL A 551 2.62 46.64 48.64
N ASP A 552 3.27 46.80 49.80
CA ASP A 552 4.12 47.95 50.16
C ASP A 552 5.39 47.46 50.88
N LYS A 553 6.55 47.55 50.18
CA LYS A 553 7.83 47.05 50.68
C LYS A 553 8.35 47.86 51.91
N GLY A 554 8.02 49.16 52.01
CA GLY A 554 8.48 50.02 53.09
C GLY A 554 7.75 49.78 54.41
N ARG A 555 6.43 49.86 54.37
CA ARG A 555 5.57 49.73 55.56
C ARG A 555 5.56 48.30 56.14
N SER A 556 5.67 47.30 55.27
CA SER A 556 5.68 45.92 55.71
C SER A 556 7.01 45.46 56.29
N ARG A 557 8.16 46.16 56.01
CA ARG A 557 9.42 45.88 56.68
C ARG A 557 9.36 46.20 58.18
N ASN A 558 8.73 47.28 58.55
CA ASN A 558 8.56 47.68 59.94
C ASN A 558 7.61 46.75 60.73
N MET A 559 6.74 45.99 60.02
CA MET A 559 5.80 45.05 60.61
C MET A 559 6.31 43.59 60.63
N GLY A 560 7.57 43.33 60.22
CA GLY A 560 8.21 42.02 60.33
C GLY A 560 7.70 40.94 59.38
N GLY A 561 7.05 41.26 58.27
CA GLY A 561 6.52 40.22 57.32
C GLY A 561 7.62 39.70 56.39
N THR A 562 7.72 38.38 56.18
CA THR A 562 8.65 37.73 55.26
C THR A 562 8.17 37.72 53.80
N GLY A 563 6.85 37.88 53.58
CA GLY A 563 6.23 37.71 52.27
C GLY A 563 6.06 36.24 51.83
N LEU A 564 6.32 35.30 52.74
CA LEU A 564 6.20 33.85 52.47
C LEU A 564 4.93 33.28 53.09
N GLY A 565 4.34 33.88 54.15
CA GLY A 565 3.22 33.31 54.88
C GLY A 565 1.99 32.97 54.01
N LEU A 566 1.55 33.86 53.10
CA LEU A 566 0.42 33.57 52.22
C LEU A 566 0.76 32.55 51.14
N SER A 567 2.03 32.48 50.69
CA SER A 567 2.44 31.40 49.77
C SER A 567 2.46 30.02 50.46
N ILE A 568 2.85 29.95 51.73
CA ILE A 568 2.76 28.75 52.59
C ILE A 568 1.29 28.33 52.73
N VAL A 569 0.38 29.26 53.02
CA VAL A 569 -1.05 29.00 53.07
C VAL A 569 -1.57 28.39 51.77
N LYS A 570 -1.24 28.97 50.61
CA LYS A 570 -1.65 28.49 49.31
C LYS A 570 -1.12 27.05 49.03
N HIS A 571 0.13 26.77 49.38
CA HIS A 571 0.72 25.43 49.24
C HIS A 571 0.05 24.39 50.15
N ILE A 572 -0.27 24.74 51.43
CA ILE A 572 -1.02 23.89 52.34
C ILE A 572 -2.41 23.56 51.79
N VAL A 573 -3.13 24.58 51.33
CA VAL A 573 -4.47 24.41 50.77
C VAL A 573 -4.42 23.50 49.54
N ASN A 574 -3.42 23.68 48.63
CA ASN A 574 -3.23 22.83 47.46
C ASN A 574 -2.87 21.40 47.83
N LEU A 575 -2.04 21.18 48.89
CA LEU A 575 -1.66 19.85 49.38
C LEU A 575 -2.88 18.99 49.78
N TYR A 576 -3.92 19.66 50.32
CA TYR A 576 -5.19 19.03 50.65
C TYR A 576 -6.27 19.16 49.56
N ASN A 577 -5.90 19.48 48.31
CA ASN A 577 -6.84 19.67 47.19
C ASN A 577 -7.96 20.66 47.50
N GLY A 578 -7.66 21.68 48.28
CA GLY A 578 -8.59 22.77 48.64
C GLY A 578 -8.53 23.94 47.66
N ASP A 579 -9.38 24.96 47.93
CA ASP A 579 -9.37 26.23 47.25
C ASP A 579 -9.27 27.37 48.25
N ILE A 580 -8.59 28.46 47.91
CA ILE A 580 -8.49 29.69 48.71
C ILE A 580 -8.86 30.90 47.85
N ARG A 581 -9.73 31.74 48.40
CA ARG A 581 -10.17 33.01 47.79
C ARG A 581 -9.96 34.16 48.72
N VAL A 582 -9.74 35.34 48.15
CA VAL A 582 -9.64 36.59 48.89
C VAL A 582 -10.76 37.53 48.44
N ILE A 583 -11.46 38.11 49.38
CA ILE A 583 -12.41 39.21 49.18
C ILE A 583 -11.89 40.38 49.97
N SER A 584 -11.46 41.44 49.29
CA SER A 584 -10.89 42.61 49.96
C SER A 584 -11.09 43.89 49.15
N LYS A 585 -11.21 44.99 49.86
CA LYS A 585 -11.21 46.31 49.27
C LYS A 585 -10.40 47.24 50.16
N ALA A 586 -9.58 48.09 49.55
CA ALA A 586 -8.76 49.05 50.31
C ALA A 586 -9.62 49.89 51.26
N GLY A 587 -9.27 49.93 52.56
CA GLY A 587 -9.95 50.58 53.63
C GLY A 587 -11.18 49.86 54.21
N GLN A 588 -11.51 48.65 53.76
CA GLN A 588 -12.69 47.88 54.21
C GLN A 588 -12.37 46.51 54.80
N GLY A 589 -11.07 46.22 55.04
CA GLY A 589 -10.62 44.94 55.56
C GLY A 589 -10.47 43.84 54.48
N THR A 590 -10.11 42.65 54.93
CA THR A 590 -9.86 41.47 54.06
C THR A 590 -10.57 40.26 54.61
N GLU A 591 -11.12 39.43 53.75
CA GLU A 591 -11.64 38.09 54.08
C GLU A 591 -10.95 37.04 53.22
N PHE A 592 -10.29 36.10 53.88
CA PHE A 592 -9.77 34.88 53.24
C PHE A 592 -10.75 33.74 53.46
N ILE A 593 -11.20 33.14 52.38
CA ILE A 593 -12.14 32.01 52.40
C ILE A 593 -11.40 30.76 51.89
N ILE A 594 -11.30 29.75 52.71
CA ILE A 594 -10.63 28.47 52.42
C ILE A 594 -11.66 27.38 52.39
N GLN A 595 -11.59 26.52 51.38
CA GLN A 595 -12.44 25.33 51.26
C GLN A 595 -11.53 24.11 51.21
N LEU A 596 -11.65 23.22 52.19
CA LEU A 596 -10.92 21.95 52.26
C LEU A 596 -11.89 20.76 52.13
N PRO A 597 -11.57 19.69 51.44
CA PRO A 597 -12.36 18.47 51.51
C PRO A 597 -12.34 17.92 52.94
N LEU A 598 -13.46 17.29 53.34
CA LEU A 598 -13.61 16.65 54.66
C LEU A 598 -12.79 15.36 54.75
#